data_11c80e240ee6fc6917d5853506efb631
#
_entry.id   11c80e240ee6fc6917d5853506efb631
#
_cell.length_a   1.000
_cell.length_b   1.000
_cell.length_c   1.000
_cell.angle_alpha   90.00
_cell.angle_beta   90.00
_cell.angle_gamma   90.00
#
_symmetry.space_group_name_H-M   'P 1'
#
loop_
_entity.id
_entity.type
_entity.pdbx_description
1 polymer ?
#
loop_
_entity_poly.entity_id
_entity_poly.type
_entity_poly.pdbx_seq_one_letter_code
_entity_poly.pdbx_strand_id
1 'polypeptide(L)'
;MSTLIHAPHTHDRHRRELLRGAAALVAGGVALAGAGPAASQTAEQALAVDAQFFPSFRTEKVQTSGAVIHAVIGGNGPPVLLLHGAPQSRVSWAAVARELANDHTVVVTDLRGYGDSAKIEGGGDHAAYSKRTMALDQVEVMRHFGFERFSVFGHDRGARVTHRMALDHPERIERAAVLDIVPTHYLFSRVDKAFAESAYHWFFFARPAPFPETVIANSLEQFVGREDPVLGAEYRRVFRIPGTLHAMCEDYRAAASIDLAHDERDLGTKIACPLLVLWGERGSVARRYDALAIWGERAARVSGKQMPGGHSFQESHPAETVAELQAFLA
;
A
#
# COMPACT_ATOMS: atom_id res chain seq x y z
N MET A 1 56.12 -43.73 -6.82
CA MET A 1 56.25 -44.68 -5.73
C MET A 1 55.18 -44.33 -4.72
N SER A 2 54.19 -45.12 -4.76
CA SER A 2 53.65 -46.06 -3.75
C SER A 2 52.78 -45.33 -2.72
N THR A 3 51.59 -45.73 -2.35
CA THR A 3 50.70 -46.86 -2.66
C THR A 3 49.34 -46.54 -2.07
N LEU A 4 48.29 -46.90 -2.74
CA LEU A 4 46.91 -47.03 -2.30
C LEU A 4 46.77 -47.94 -1.09
N ILE A 5 45.87 -47.66 -0.14
CA ILE A 5 45.10 -48.69 0.55
C ILE A 5 43.65 -48.26 0.68
N HIS A 6 42.78 -49.06 0.11
CA HIS A 6 41.33 -49.18 0.30
C HIS A 6 41.00 -49.96 1.56
N ALA A 7 39.88 -49.63 2.21
CA ALA A 7 39.05 -50.63 2.89
C ALA A 7 37.69 -50.05 3.31
N PRO A 8 36.63 -50.86 3.56
CA PRO A 8 35.34 -50.63 2.95
C PRO A 8 34.17 -50.42 3.94
N HIS A 9 33.06 -50.07 3.33
CA HIS A 9 31.66 -50.07 3.79
C HIS A 9 31.26 -50.96 4.95
N THR A 10 30.50 -50.41 5.91
CA THR A 10 29.33 -51.06 6.50
C THR A 10 28.42 -49.94 7.10
N HIS A 11 27.18 -49.84 6.61
CA HIS A 11 25.96 -49.69 7.40
C HIS A 11 24.78 -49.29 6.48
N ASP A 12 24.27 -50.30 5.81
CA ASP A 12 22.97 -50.26 5.17
C ASP A 12 22.10 -51.36 5.82
N ARG A 13 21.53 -51.09 7.01
CA ARG A 13 20.60 -52.03 7.66
C ARG A 13 19.53 -51.43 8.58
N HIS A 14 19.27 -50.12 8.57
CA HIS A 14 18.20 -49.54 9.41
C HIS A 14 17.12 -48.75 8.66
N ARG A 15 16.87 -49.09 7.40
CA ARG A 15 15.86 -48.38 6.59
C ARG A 15 14.66 -49.22 6.16
N ARG A 16 14.38 -50.38 6.78
CA ARG A 16 13.29 -51.28 6.31
C ARG A 16 12.28 -51.75 7.34
N GLU A 17 12.15 -51.11 8.49
CA GLU A 17 11.08 -51.52 9.42
C GLU A 17 10.36 -50.33 10.06
N LEU A 18 9.58 -49.56 9.29
CA LEU A 18 8.53 -48.66 9.80
C LEU A 18 7.49 -48.33 8.72
N LEU A 19 6.99 -49.31 8.04
CA LEU A 19 5.80 -49.15 7.16
C LEU A 19 4.85 -50.33 7.38
N ARG A 20 4.17 -50.38 8.53
CA ARG A 20 2.90 -51.10 8.72
C ARG A 20 2.22 -50.60 10.00
N GLY A 21 1.04 -49.98 9.80
CA GLY A 21 0.08 -49.88 10.89
C GLY A 21 -0.59 -48.53 11.03
N ALA A 22 -1.85 -48.54 10.68
CA ALA A 22 -2.95 -47.70 11.13
C ALA A 22 -3.49 -46.64 10.15
N ALA A 23 -4.40 -47.06 9.27
CA ALA A 23 -5.41 -46.22 8.75
C ALA A 23 -6.44 -45.90 9.86
N ALA A 24 -6.45 -44.69 10.34
CA ALA A 24 -7.53 -44.16 11.18
C ALA A 24 -8.30 -43.11 10.34
N LEU A 25 -9.56 -43.43 10.02
CA LEU A 25 -10.52 -42.46 9.53
C LEU A 25 -10.68 -41.34 10.55
N VAL A 26 -10.21 -40.14 10.23
CA VAL A 26 -10.59 -38.92 10.93
C VAL A 26 -11.67 -38.25 10.09
N ALA A 27 -12.91 -38.32 10.53
CA ALA A 27 -13.99 -37.50 10.03
C ALA A 27 -13.64 -36.04 10.29
N GLY A 28 -13.42 -35.27 9.21
CA GLY A 28 -13.08 -33.86 9.27
C GLY A 28 -14.30 -33.02 9.67
N GLY A 29 -14.40 -32.72 10.96
CA GLY A 29 -15.19 -31.58 11.41
C GLY A 29 -14.43 -30.31 11.05
N VAL A 30 -14.97 -29.48 10.16
CA VAL A 30 -14.52 -28.10 9.94
C VAL A 30 -14.83 -27.33 11.22
N ALA A 31 -13.87 -27.26 12.13
CA ALA A 31 -13.93 -26.34 13.25
C ALA A 31 -13.77 -24.92 12.68
N LEU A 32 -14.83 -24.13 12.67
CA LEU A 32 -14.75 -22.68 12.59
C LEU A 32 -13.89 -22.23 13.78
N ALA A 33 -12.61 -21.95 13.54
CA ALA A 33 -11.73 -21.37 14.51
C ALA A 33 -12.26 -19.98 14.85
N GLY A 34 -12.92 -19.84 15.99
CA GLY A 34 -13.31 -18.55 16.54
C GLY A 34 -12.07 -17.67 16.70
N ALA A 35 -12.14 -16.44 16.23
CA ALA A 35 -11.06 -15.46 16.42
C ALA A 35 -10.72 -15.36 17.90
N GLY A 36 -9.45 -15.51 18.26
CA GLY A 36 -9.00 -15.39 19.64
C GLY A 36 -9.23 -13.97 20.19
N PRO A 37 -9.20 -13.78 21.52
CA PRO A 37 -9.52 -12.49 22.16
C PRO A 37 -8.71 -11.31 21.65
N ALA A 38 -7.46 -11.49 21.25
CA ALA A 38 -6.63 -10.43 20.68
C ALA A 38 -7.11 -9.99 19.27
N ALA A 39 -7.57 -10.92 18.45
CA ALA A 39 -8.12 -10.62 17.12
C ALA A 39 -9.49 -9.91 17.22
N SER A 40 -10.28 -10.22 18.25
CA SER A 40 -11.53 -9.54 18.55
C SER A 40 -11.31 -8.10 18.97
N GLN A 41 -10.35 -7.83 19.86
CA GLN A 41 -10.01 -6.49 20.32
C GLN A 41 -9.52 -5.58 19.19
N THR A 42 -8.69 -6.11 18.28
CA THR A 42 -8.22 -5.33 17.11
C THR A 42 -9.37 -5.01 16.15
N ALA A 43 -10.33 -5.89 15.97
CA ALA A 43 -11.50 -5.65 15.13
C ALA A 43 -12.43 -4.57 15.73
N GLU A 44 -12.68 -4.61 17.03
CA GLU A 44 -13.45 -3.57 17.74
C GLU A 44 -12.79 -2.19 17.66
N GLN A 45 -11.47 -2.14 17.84
CA GLN A 45 -10.70 -0.89 17.71
C GLN A 45 -10.80 -0.31 16.30
N ALA A 46 -10.71 -1.14 15.26
CA ALA A 46 -10.86 -0.70 13.88
C ALA A 46 -12.24 -0.09 13.62
N LEU A 47 -13.31 -0.71 14.12
CA LEU A 47 -14.68 -0.19 14.00
C LEU A 47 -14.88 1.13 14.77
N ALA A 48 -14.27 1.26 15.94
CA ALA A 48 -14.32 2.51 16.71
C ALA A 48 -13.61 3.66 15.99
N VAL A 49 -12.47 3.38 15.35
CA VAL A 49 -11.74 4.32 14.48
C VAL A 49 -12.62 4.74 13.29
N ASP A 50 -13.25 3.78 12.62
CA ASP A 50 -14.14 4.09 11.49
C ASP A 50 -15.33 4.95 11.91
N ALA A 51 -15.96 4.64 13.04
CA ALA A 51 -17.05 5.45 13.59
C ALA A 51 -16.62 6.89 13.91
N GLN A 52 -15.38 7.07 14.36
CA GLN A 52 -14.83 8.38 14.66
C GLN A 52 -14.51 9.20 13.40
N PHE A 53 -13.81 8.60 12.44
CA PHE A 53 -13.28 9.30 11.26
C PHE A 53 -14.25 9.31 10.08
N PHE A 54 -15.13 8.31 9.97
CA PHE A 54 -16.06 8.10 8.87
C PHE A 54 -17.49 7.82 9.37
N PRO A 55 -18.12 8.74 10.14
CA PRO A 55 -19.36 8.45 10.86
C PRO A 55 -20.57 8.06 9.98
N SER A 56 -20.54 8.42 8.68
CA SER A 56 -21.60 8.11 7.71
C SER A 56 -21.23 6.98 6.75
N PHE A 57 -20.07 6.37 6.93
CA PHE A 57 -19.57 5.31 6.06
C PHE A 57 -19.84 3.93 6.65
N ARG A 58 -20.04 2.96 5.80
CA ARG A 58 -20.10 1.54 6.16
C ARG A 58 -18.71 0.95 6.09
N THR A 59 -18.32 0.22 7.13
CA THR A 59 -17.06 -0.55 7.16
C THR A 59 -17.25 -1.93 6.57
N GLU A 60 -16.29 -2.41 5.80
CA GLU A 60 -16.29 -3.76 5.24
C GLU A 60 -14.87 -4.32 5.14
N LYS A 61 -14.74 -5.64 5.33
CA LYS A 61 -13.51 -6.39 5.04
C LYS A 61 -13.72 -7.17 3.76
N VAL A 62 -13.05 -6.75 2.71
CA VAL A 62 -13.19 -7.34 1.37
C VAL A 62 -12.10 -8.38 1.16
N GLN A 63 -12.50 -9.64 0.90
CA GLN A 63 -11.58 -10.68 0.49
C GLN A 63 -11.22 -10.49 -0.99
N THR A 64 -9.98 -10.15 -1.26
CA THR A 64 -9.39 -10.15 -2.59
C THR A 64 -8.71 -11.48 -2.89
N SER A 65 -8.20 -11.66 -4.09
CA SER A 65 -7.44 -12.85 -4.47
C SER A 65 -6.14 -13.01 -3.67
N GLY A 66 -5.59 -11.90 -3.12
CA GLY A 66 -4.30 -11.89 -2.44
C GLY A 66 -4.33 -11.46 -0.98
N ALA A 67 -5.39 -10.80 -0.49
CA ALA A 67 -5.43 -10.27 0.87
C ALA A 67 -6.86 -10.01 1.34
N VAL A 68 -7.03 -9.79 2.65
CA VAL A 68 -8.25 -9.16 3.20
C VAL A 68 -7.98 -7.66 3.30
N ILE A 69 -8.75 -6.86 2.60
CA ILE A 69 -8.62 -5.41 2.56
C ILE A 69 -9.70 -4.77 3.43
N HIS A 70 -9.28 -3.92 4.37
CA HIS A 70 -10.18 -3.10 5.17
C HIS A 70 -10.61 -1.88 4.36
N ALA A 71 -11.90 -1.66 4.22
CA ALA A 71 -12.49 -0.59 3.44
C ALA A 71 -13.60 0.10 4.20
N VAL A 72 -13.77 1.40 3.96
CA VAL A 72 -14.98 2.15 4.31
C VAL A 72 -15.59 2.70 3.04
N ILE A 73 -16.93 2.70 2.95
CA ILE A 73 -17.68 3.18 1.79
C ILE A 73 -18.84 4.06 2.24
N GLY A 74 -19.00 5.21 1.59
CA GLY A 74 -20.07 6.16 1.89
C GLY A 74 -20.42 7.05 0.72
N GLY A 75 -21.49 7.84 0.87
CA GLY A 75 -21.99 8.72 -0.18
C GLY A 75 -22.80 8.01 -1.26
N ASN A 76 -23.16 8.75 -2.31
CA ASN A 76 -23.90 8.26 -3.47
C ASN A 76 -23.52 9.07 -4.70
N GLY A 77 -23.33 8.40 -5.82
CA GLY A 77 -22.92 9.01 -7.09
C GLY A 77 -21.78 8.25 -7.77
N PRO A 78 -21.04 8.89 -8.70
CA PRO A 78 -19.91 8.26 -9.38
C PRO A 78 -18.86 7.75 -8.40
N PRO A 79 -18.27 6.55 -8.63
CA PRO A 79 -17.36 5.94 -7.67
C PRO A 79 -15.95 6.57 -7.68
N VAL A 80 -15.44 6.83 -6.49
CA VAL A 80 -14.08 7.34 -6.25
C VAL A 80 -13.38 6.47 -5.22
N LEU A 81 -12.18 6.03 -5.52
CA LEU A 81 -11.29 5.28 -4.63
C LEU A 81 -10.17 6.18 -4.09
N LEU A 82 -9.94 6.17 -2.78
CA LEU A 82 -8.89 6.95 -2.12
C LEU A 82 -7.85 6.02 -1.47
N LEU A 83 -6.56 6.24 -1.77
CA LEU A 83 -5.44 5.40 -1.36
C LEU A 83 -4.39 6.22 -0.58
N HIS A 84 -4.12 5.81 0.65
CA HIS A 84 -3.17 6.47 1.56
C HIS A 84 -1.70 6.14 1.26
N GLY A 85 -0.78 6.85 1.93
CA GLY A 85 0.66 6.62 1.89
C GLY A 85 1.23 5.92 3.12
N ALA A 86 2.54 5.95 3.26
CA ALA A 86 3.26 5.49 4.44
C ALA A 86 3.82 6.70 5.23
N PRO A 87 3.80 6.64 6.55
CA PRO A 87 3.27 5.65 7.47
C PRO A 87 1.83 5.97 7.92
N GLN A 88 0.90 5.95 6.97
CA GLN A 88 -0.49 6.34 7.17
C GLN A 88 -1.43 5.12 7.14
N SER A 89 -2.71 5.39 7.27
CA SER A 89 -3.83 4.48 7.03
C SER A 89 -4.96 5.26 6.34
N ARG A 90 -6.09 4.60 6.08
CA ARG A 90 -7.28 5.21 5.48
C ARG A 90 -7.71 6.55 6.10
N VAL A 91 -7.43 6.75 7.39
CA VAL A 91 -7.84 7.97 8.10
C VAL A 91 -7.19 9.25 7.56
N SER A 92 -6.08 9.13 6.84
CA SER A 92 -5.43 10.27 6.16
C SER A 92 -6.34 10.97 5.15
N TRP A 93 -7.35 10.27 4.67
CA TRP A 93 -8.34 10.78 3.72
C TRP A 93 -9.68 11.16 4.35
N ALA A 94 -9.83 11.00 5.67
CA ALA A 94 -11.14 11.12 6.33
C ALA A 94 -11.85 12.47 6.07
N ALA A 95 -11.12 13.58 6.17
CA ALA A 95 -11.69 14.89 5.90
C ALA A 95 -12.13 15.07 4.45
N VAL A 96 -11.25 14.67 3.51
CA VAL A 96 -11.53 14.75 2.06
C VAL A 96 -12.66 13.79 1.67
N ALA A 97 -12.67 12.57 2.21
CA ALA A 97 -13.68 11.56 1.90
C ALA A 97 -15.09 12.00 2.28
N ARG A 98 -15.25 12.61 3.47
CA ARG A 98 -16.56 13.10 3.92
C ARG A 98 -17.13 14.18 3.02
N GLU A 99 -16.30 15.08 2.53
CA GLU A 99 -16.75 16.14 1.61
C GLU A 99 -17.08 15.59 0.21
N LEU A 100 -16.25 14.69 -0.33
CA LEU A 100 -16.54 14.05 -1.63
C LEU A 100 -17.79 13.17 -1.58
N ALA A 101 -18.14 12.61 -0.42
CA ALA A 101 -19.31 11.77 -0.26
C ALA A 101 -20.65 12.53 -0.39
N ASN A 102 -20.65 13.86 -0.49
CA ASN A 102 -21.85 14.64 -0.73
C ASN A 102 -22.43 14.39 -2.14
N ASP A 103 -21.56 14.07 -3.12
CA ASP A 103 -21.94 13.91 -4.54
C ASP A 103 -21.28 12.71 -5.24
N HIS A 104 -20.47 11.93 -4.51
CA HIS A 104 -19.81 10.73 -5.01
C HIS A 104 -19.99 9.53 -4.07
N THR A 105 -19.90 8.32 -4.61
CA THR A 105 -19.68 7.14 -3.79
C THR A 105 -18.18 7.01 -3.54
N VAL A 106 -17.75 7.18 -2.30
CA VAL A 106 -16.34 7.20 -1.92
C VAL A 106 -15.98 5.91 -1.20
N VAL A 107 -14.97 5.22 -1.72
CA VAL A 107 -14.33 4.06 -1.09
C VAL A 107 -12.94 4.48 -0.60
N VAL A 108 -12.64 4.25 0.67
CA VAL A 108 -11.30 4.48 1.24
C VAL A 108 -10.80 3.16 1.80
N THR A 109 -9.60 2.75 1.41
CA THR A 109 -9.04 1.47 1.84
C THR A 109 -7.75 1.65 2.63
N ASP A 110 -7.47 0.71 3.51
CA ASP A 110 -6.10 0.44 3.93
C ASP A 110 -5.42 -0.43 2.88
N LEU A 111 -4.27 -0.02 2.39
CA LEU A 111 -3.46 -0.85 1.48
C LEU A 111 -3.06 -2.16 2.18
N ARG A 112 -2.86 -3.27 1.41
CA ARG A 112 -2.34 -4.51 2.01
C ARG A 112 -1.09 -4.22 2.83
N GLY A 113 -0.99 -4.82 4.01
CA GLY A 113 0.12 -4.61 4.93
C GLY A 113 0.00 -3.39 5.83
N TYR A 114 -0.90 -2.45 5.52
CA TYR A 114 -1.12 -1.22 6.29
C TYR A 114 -2.45 -1.26 7.05
N GLY A 115 -2.60 -0.32 7.98
CA GLY A 115 -3.85 -0.12 8.71
C GLY A 115 -4.41 -1.40 9.30
N ASP A 116 -5.69 -1.64 9.08
CA ASP A 116 -6.41 -2.83 9.52
C ASP A 116 -6.56 -3.90 8.41
N SER A 117 -5.92 -3.71 7.24
CA SER A 117 -5.79 -4.73 6.20
C SER A 117 -4.81 -5.84 6.58
N ALA A 118 -4.94 -6.99 5.93
CA ALA A 118 -4.11 -8.16 6.19
C ALA A 118 -2.61 -7.88 5.98
N LYS A 119 -1.78 -8.45 6.85
CA LYS A 119 -0.33 -8.46 6.77
C LYS A 119 0.09 -9.79 6.15
N ILE A 120 0.63 -9.72 4.94
CA ILE A 120 0.99 -10.88 4.12
C ILE A 120 2.51 -11.04 4.16
N GLU A 121 3.00 -12.26 4.15
CA GLU A 121 4.42 -12.54 3.97
C GLU A 121 4.91 -12.05 2.60
N GLY A 122 6.06 -11.36 2.56
CA GLY A 122 6.56 -10.72 1.34
C GLY A 122 7.09 -11.70 0.28
N GLY A 123 7.59 -12.84 0.74
CA GLY A 123 8.33 -13.77 -0.11
C GLY A 123 9.73 -13.25 -0.51
N GLY A 124 10.54 -14.12 -1.12
CA GLY A 124 11.93 -13.78 -1.46
C GLY A 124 12.07 -12.77 -2.63
N ASP A 125 11.03 -12.60 -3.44
CA ASP A 125 10.98 -11.70 -4.58
C ASP A 125 10.18 -10.40 -4.30
N HIS A 126 9.61 -10.27 -3.11
CA HIS A 126 8.77 -9.16 -2.67
C HIS A 126 7.51 -8.92 -3.52
N ALA A 127 7.13 -9.86 -4.41
CA ALA A 127 6.03 -9.71 -5.36
C ALA A 127 4.68 -9.49 -4.68
N ALA A 128 4.49 -10.02 -3.47
CA ALA A 128 3.28 -9.82 -2.68
C ALA A 128 3.02 -8.33 -2.35
N TYR A 129 4.06 -7.50 -2.31
CA TYR A 129 3.96 -6.06 -2.05
C TYR A 129 4.28 -5.20 -3.27
N SER A 130 4.39 -5.79 -4.47
CA SER A 130 4.53 -5.02 -5.69
C SER A 130 3.31 -4.12 -5.92
N LYS A 131 3.52 -2.95 -6.52
CA LYS A 131 2.42 -2.03 -6.84
C LYS A 131 1.40 -2.66 -7.79
N ARG A 132 1.84 -3.60 -8.63
CA ARG A 132 0.96 -4.41 -9.48
C ARG A 132 0.00 -5.28 -8.66
N THR A 133 0.51 -6.00 -7.67
CA THR A 133 -0.31 -6.83 -6.78
C THR A 133 -1.23 -5.99 -5.90
N MET A 134 -0.71 -4.87 -5.37
CA MET A 134 -1.52 -3.94 -4.58
C MET A 134 -2.61 -3.26 -5.42
N ALA A 135 -2.35 -2.95 -6.69
CA ALA A 135 -3.35 -2.40 -7.61
C ALA A 135 -4.47 -3.41 -7.90
N LEU A 136 -4.14 -4.69 -8.08
CA LEU A 136 -5.14 -5.74 -8.28
C LEU A 136 -6.08 -5.85 -7.07
N ASP A 137 -5.57 -5.78 -5.83
CA ASP A 137 -6.46 -5.74 -4.66
C ASP A 137 -7.51 -4.65 -4.76
N GLN A 138 -7.09 -3.45 -5.16
CA GLN A 138 -7.98 -2.29 -5.19
C GLN A 138 -9.02 -2.39 -6.31
N VAL A 139 -8.64 -2.93 -7.46
CA VAL A 139 -9.58 -3.26 -8.55
C VAL A 139 -10.61 -4.29 -8.08
N GLU A 140 -10.18 -5.32 -7.35
CA GLU A 140 -11.09 -6.33 -6.80
C GLU A 140 -12.00 -5.78 -5.70
N VAL A 141 -11.52 -4.85 -4.86
CA VAL A 141 -12.35 -4.13 -3.88
C VAL A 141 -13.44 -3.32 -4.58
N MET A 142 -13.10 -2.56 -5.62
CA MET A 142 -14.08 -1.77 -6.36
C MET A 142 -15.11 -2.65 -7.06
N ARG A 143 -14.67 -3.77 -7.64
CA ARG A 143 -15.59 -4.77 -8.24
C ARG A 143 -16.50 -5.42 -7.20
N HIS A 144 -16.01 -5.70 -5.98
CA HIS A 144 -16.82 -6.20 -4.88
C HIS A 144 -17.99 -5.27 -4.55
N PHE A 145 -17.77 -3.96 -4.63
CA PHE A 145 -18.81 -2.95 -4.45
C PHE A 145 -19.67 -2.71 -5.71
N GLY A 146 -19.42 -3.43 -6.79
CA GLY A 146 -20.20 -3.34 -8.05
C GLY A 146 -19.69 -2.26 -9.01
N PHE A 147 -18.51 -1.70 -8.78
CA PHE A 147 -17.94 -0.66 -9.63
C PHE A 147 -16.95 -1.24 -10.65
N GLU A 148 -17.37 -1.31 -11.91
CA GLU A 148 -16.52 -1.76 -13.01
C GLU A 148 -15.54 -0.67 -13.48
N ARG A 149 -15.92 0.60 -13.34
CA ARG A 149 -15.11 1.78 -13.66
C ARG A 149 -15.22 2.79 -12.53
N PHE A 150 -14.12 3.47 -12.25
CA PHE A 150 -14.04 4.43 -11.14
C PHE A 150 -12.90 5.43 -11.32
N SER A 151 -12.95 6.54 -10.60
CA SER A 151 -11.83 7.46 -10.42
C SER A 151 -10.98 7.03 -9.22
N VAL A 152 -9.65 7.20 -9.29
CA VAL A 152 -8.75 6.80 -8.19
C VAL A 152 -7.76 7.91 -7.86
N PHE A 153 -7.67 8.26 -6.58
CA PHE A 153 -6.78 9.28 -6.06
C PHE A 153 -5.88 8.67 -4.99
N GLY A 154 -4.58 8.80 -5.19
CA GLY A 154 -3.59 8.25 -4.27
C GLY A 154 -2.60 9.28 -3.78
N HIS A 155 -2.18 9.12 -2.53
CA HIS A 155 -1.11 9.88 -1.91
C HIS A 155 0.09 8.96 -1.64
N ASP A 156 1.32 9.44 -1.88
CA ASP A 156 2.59 8.73 -1.61
C ASP A 156 2.61 7.27 -2.10
N ARG A 157 2.62 6.25 -1.21
CA ARG A 157 2.58 4.83 -1.61
C ARG A 157 1.30 4.49 -2.37
N GLY A 158 0.16 5.05 -1.96
CA GLY A 158 -1.11 4.93 -2.67
C GLY A 158 -1.09 5.55 -4.06
N ALA A 159 -0.37 6.66 -4.25
CA ALA A 159 -0.19 7.26 -5.58
C ALA A 159 0.64 6.37 -6.51
N ARG A 160 1.60 5.59 -5.98
CA ARG A 160 2.35 4.59 -6.75
C ARG A 160 1.48 3.41 -7.14
N VAL A 161 0.55 3.00 -6.26
CA VAL A 161 -0.48 2.00 -6.59
C VAL A 161 -1.41 2.55 -7.67
N THR A 162 -1.85 3.81 -7.56
CA THR A 162 -2.67 4.50 -8.58
C THR A 162 -1.97 4.56 -9.94
N HIS A 163 -0.68 4.92 -9.97
CA HIS A 163 0.12 4.90 -11.21
C HIS A 163 0.14 3.52 -11.85
N ARG A 164 0.45 2.48 -11.08
CA ARG A 164 0.50 1.12 -11.58
C ARG A 164 -0.88 0.61 -12.03
N MET A 165 -1.93 0.93 -11.27
CA MET A 165 -3.30 0.56 -11.60
C MET A 165 -3.75 1.18 -12.93
N ALA A 166 -3.44 2.45 -13.17
CA ALA A 166 -3.79 3.15 -14.41
C ALA A 166 -3.05 2.59 -15.64
N LEU A 167 -1.89 1.96 -15.45
CA LEU A 167 -1.17 1.27 -16.52
C LEU A 167 -1.68 -0.16 -16.76
N ASP A 168 -1.94 -0.92 -15.68
CA ASP A 168 -2.30 -2.34 -15.78
C ASP A 168 -3.80 -2.57 -16.06
N HIS A 169 -4.67 -1.61 -15.67
CA HIS A 169 -6.13 -1.71 -15.78
C HIS A 169 -6.75 -0.43 -16.40
N PRO A 170 -6.25 0.03 -17.57
CA PRO A 170 -6.70 1.29 -18.16
C PRO A 170 -8.19 1.34 -18.45
N GLU A 171 -8.84 0.20 -18.69
CA GLU A 171 -10.27 0.07 -18.93
C GLU A 171 -11.12 0.33 -17.68
N ARG A 172 -10.52 0.24 -16.49
CA ARG A 172 -11.19 0.43 -15.20
C ARG A 172 -11.13 1.87 -14.71
N ILE A 173 -10.12 2.64 -15.14
CA ILE A 173 -9.82 3.94 -14.55
C ILE A 173 -10.37 5.06 -15.42
N GLU A 174 -11.29 5.83 -14.86
CA GLU A 174 -11.88 6.99 -15.54
C GLU A 174 -10.99 8.23 -15.43
N ARG A 175 -10.51 8.50 -14.22
CA ARG A 175 -9.60 9.60 -13.89
C ARG A 175 -8.63 9.14 -12.81
N ALA A 176 -7.41 9.60 -12.85
CA ALA A 176 -6.41 9.30 -11.81
C ALA A 176 -5.83 10.58 -11.23
N ALA A 177 -5.59 10.63 -9.91
CA ALA A 177 -4.80 11.69 -9.30
C ALA A 177 -3.67 11.10 -8.45
N VAL A 178 -2.48 11.70 -8.57
CA VAL A 178 -1.29 11.36 -7.79
C VAL A 178 -0.84 12.56 -6.98
N LEU A 179 -0.71 12.35 -5.65
CA LEU A 179 -0.38 13.40 -4.70
C LEU A 179 1.05 13.22 -4.18
N ASP A 180 1.85 14.26 -4.37
CA ASP A 180 3.22 14.49 -3.89
C ASP A 180 4.23 13.38 -4.20
N ILE A 181 4.19 12.84 -5.42
CA ILE A 181 5.18 11.88 -5.93
C ILE A 181 5.64 12.21 -7.35
N VAL A 182 6.80 11.66 -7.71
CA VAL A 182 7.20 11.39 -9.10
C VAL A 182 7.28 9.86 -9.31
N PRO A 183 7.25 9.35 -10.56
CA PRO A 183 7.32 7.92 -10.83
C PRO A 183 8.51 7.23 -10.16
N THR A 184 8.33 6.02 -9.65
CA THR A 184 9.35 5.29 -8.88
C THR A 184 10.63 5.09 -9.69
N HIS A 185 10.51 4.68 -10.94
CA HIS A 185 11.67 4.49 -11.82
C HIS A 185 12.42 5.81 -12.06
N TYR A 186 11.70 6.94 -12.29
CA TYR A 186 12.32 8.25 -12.45
C TYR A 186 13.17 8.63 -11.23
N LEU A 187 12.62 8.38 -10.03
CA LEU A 187 13.26 8.69 -8.76
C LEU A 187 14.54 7.87 -8.57
N PHE A 188 14.48 6.55 -8.74
CA PHE A 188 15.63 5.67 -8.53
C PHE A 188 16.71 5.80 -9.61
N SER A 189 16.35 6.15 -10.85
CA SER A 189 17.32 6.36 -11.94
C SER A 189 18.12 7.67 -11.81
N ARG A 190 17.75 8.55 -10.85
CA ARG A 190 18.36 9.90 -10.67
C ARG A 190 18.68 10.19 -9.20
N VAL A 191 19.16 9.19 -8.48
CA VAL A 191 19.57 9.35 -7.08
C VAL A 191 20.80 10.26 -7.02
N ASP A 192 20.68 11.32 -6.24
CA ASP A 192 21.79 12.21 -5.89
C ASP A 192 21.98 12.27 -4.37
N LYS A 193 23.04 12.95 -3.91
CA LYS A 193 23.33 13.10 -2.48
C LYS A 193 22.15 13.74 -1.73
N ALA A 194 21.54 14.77 -2.27
CA ALA A 194 20.47 15.50 -1.60
C ALA A 194 19.20 14.64 -1.49
N PHE A 195 18.90 13.79 -2.49
CA PHE A 195 17.82 12.80 -2.37
C PHE A 195 18.15 11.75 -1.32
N ALA A 196 19.36 11.18 -1.37
CA ALA A 196 19.77 10.15 -0.42
C ALA A 196 19.73 10.63 1.04
N GLU A 197 20.10 11.89 1.30
CA GLU A 197 20.04 12.49 2.63
C GLU A 197 18.59 12.78 3.08
N SER A 198 17.75 13.35 2.22
CA SER A 198 16.38 13.74 2.57
C SER A 198 15.40 12.57 2.58
N ALA A 199 15.65 11.54 1.79
CA ALA A 199 14.80 10.38 1.62
C ALA A 199 15.53 9.06 1.98
N TYR A 200 16.45 9.11 2.95
CA TYR A 200 17.25 7.96 3.37
C TYR A 200 16.43 6.72 3.70
N HIS A 201 15.20 6.91 4.19
CA HIS A 201 14.28 5.83 4.54
C HIS A 201 13.97 4.91 3.36
N TRP A 202 14.00 5.37 2.12
CA TRP A 202 13.81 4.55 0.92
C TRP A 202 14.86 3.44 0.83
N PHE A 203 16.11 3.77 1.17
CA PHE A 203 17.22 2.82 1.16
C PHE A 203 17.30 2.01 2.44
N PHE A 204 16.94 2.63 3.57
CA PHE A 204 16.97 1.97 4.87
C PHE A 204 15.88 0.91 5.00
N PHE A 205 14.62 1.23 4.65
CA PHE A 205 13.50 0.28 4.75
C PHE A 205 13.65 -0.90 3.77
N ALA A 206 14.37 -0.70 2.67
CA ALA A 206 14.69 -1.75 1.71
C ALA A 206 15.79 -2.72 2.16
N ARG A 207 16.43 -2.50 3.34
CA ARG A 207 17.43 -3.44 3.86
C ARG A 207 16.79 -4.77 4.26
N PRO A 208 17.57 -5.89 4.26
CA PRO A 208 17.08 -7.19 4.68
C PRO A 208 16.49 -7.18 6.11
N ALA A 209 15.38 -7.92 6.27
CA ALA A 209 14.80 -8.16 7.58
C ALA A 209 15.80 -8.93 8.49
N PRO A 210 15.73 -8.74 9.81
CA PRO A 210 14.83 -7.87 10.56
C PRO A 210 15.42 -6.49 10.89
N PHE A 211 16.46 -6.04 10.18
CA PHE A 211 17.24 -4.86 10.57
C PHE A 211 16.42 -3.57 10.62
N PRO A 212 15.75 -3.12 9.52
CA PRO A 212 14.96 -1.90 9.58
C PRO A 212 13.77 -2.03 10.54
N GLU A 213 13.09 -3.16 10.56
CA GLU A 213 11.95 -3.41 11.43
C GLU A 213 12.32 -3.23 12.91
N THR A 214 13.47 -3.76 13.33
CA THR A 214 13.97 -3.65 14.70
C THR A 214 14.27 -2.20 15.07
N VAL A 215 14.93 -1.45 14.19
CA VAL A 215 15.26 -0.04 14.43
C VAL A 215 14.00 0.81 14.52
N ILE A 216 13.04 0.62 13.60
CA ILE A 216 11.78 1.36 13.58
C ILE A 216 10.97 1.05 14.85
N ALA A 217 10.86 -0.22 15.25
CA ALA A 217 10.14 -0.62 16.46
C ALA A 217 10.66 0.08 17.72
N ASN A 218 11.99 0.23 17.83
CA ASN A 218 12.64 0.90 18.95
C ASN A 218 12.59 2.44 18.88
N SER A 219 12.19 3.01 17.75
CA SER A 219 12.17 4.46 17.49
C SER A 219 10.87 4.88 16.81
N LEU A 220 9.75 4.24 17.13
CA LEU A 220 8.50 4.36 16.41
C LEU A 220 8.02 5.81 16.27
N GLU A 221 8.16 6.62 17.32
CA GLU A 221 7.73 8.04 17.31
C GLU A 221 8.48 8.89 16.26
N GLN A 222 9.72 8.54 15.92
CA GLN A 222 10.48 9.23 14.89
C GLN A 222 9.97 8.96 13.47
N PHE A 223 9.34 7.79 13.26
CA PHE A 223 8.84 7.37 11.95
C PHE A 223 7.35 7.62 11.74
N VAL A 224 6.53 7.58 12.80
CA VAL A 224 5.07 7.69 12.70
C VAL A 224 4.48 8.90 13.41
N GLY A 225 5.30 9.73 14.06
CA GLY A 225 4.86 10.95 14.72
C GLY A 225 4.20 11.93 13.73
N ARG A 226 3.14 12.61 14.16
CA ARG A 226 2.42 13.63 13.39
C ARG A 226 2.15 14.85 14.30
N GLU A 227 2.03 16.03 13.66
CA GLU A 227 1.65 17.25 14.36
C GLU A 227 0.22 17.13 14.90
N ASP A 228 -0.70 16.55 14.13
CA ASP A 228 -2.05 16.24 14.59
C ASP A 228 -2.02 15.06 15.58
N PRO A 229 -2.38 15.27 16.85
CA PRO A 229 -2.31 14.24 17.88
C PRO A 229 -3.30 13.09 17.65
N VAL A 230 -4.45 13.35 17.00
CA VAL A 230 -5.51 12.36 16.76
C VAL A 230 -5.07 11.41 15.64
N LEU A 231 -4.60 11.96 14.51
CA LEU A 231 -4.02 11.17 13.41
C LEU A 231 -2.77 10.42 13.88
N GLY A 232 -1.91 11.09 14.65
CA GLY A 232 -0.71 10.47 15.21
C GLY A 232 -1.01 9.29 16.14
N ALA A 233 -2.07 9.38 16.94
CA ALA A 233 -2.50 8.28 17.80
C ALA A 233 -2.93 7.05 16.97
N GLU A 234 -3.68 7.25 15.88
CA GLU A 234 -4.12 6.18 15.01
C GLU A 234 -2.93 5.55 14.26
N TYR A 235 -2.00 6.35 13.74
CA TYR A 235 -0.82 5.80 13.06
C TYR A 235 0.06 4.98 14.02
N ARG A 236 0.21 5.41 15.28
CA ARG A 236 0.88 4.59 16.31
C ARG A 236 0.12 3.30 16.60
N ARG A 237 -1.21 3.34 16.65
CA ARG A 237 -2.04 2.14 16.84
C ARG A 237 -1.77 1.11 15.75
N VAL A 238 -1.91 1.50 14.49
CA VAL A 238 -1.78 0.55 13.36
C VAL A 238 -0.35 0.04 13.22
N PHE A 239 0.68 0.84 13.54
CA PHE A 239 2.07 0.40 13.49
C PHE A 239 2.48 -0.51 14.66
N ARG A 240 1.65 -0.62 15.70
CA ARG A 240 1.80 -1.63 16.76
C ARG A 240 1.09 -2.94 16.44
N ILE A 241 0.28 -3.02 15.40
CA ILE A 241 -0.30 -4.29 14.94
C ILE A 241 0.84 -5.18 14.42
N PRO A 242 0.95 -6.43 14.91
CA PRO A 242 1.99 -7.36 14.47
C PRO A 242 2.03 -7.50 12.95
N GLY A 243 3.22 -7.48 12.39
CA GLY A 243 3.45 -7.59 10.95
C GLY A 243 3.42 -6.26 10.17
N THR A 244 2.86 -5.16 10.71
CA THR A 244 2.76 -3.88 9.97
C THR A 244 4.12 -3.31 9.59
N LEU A 245 5.09 -3.32 10.52
CA LEU A 245 6.45 -2.82 10.22
C LEU A 245 7.13 -3.65 9.13
N HIS A 246 6.99 -4.97 9.21
CA HIS A 246 7.53 -5.86 8.18
C HIS A 246 6.86 -5.60 6.82
N ALA A 247 5.54 -5.52 6.79
CA ALA A 247 4.78 -5.23 5.58
C ALA A 247 5.17 -3.89 4.93
N MET A 248 5.35 -2.84 5.74
CA MET A 248 5.86 -1.56 5.23
C MET A 248 7.26 -1.71 4.63
N CYS A 249 8.18 -2.41 5.30
CA CYS A 249 9.51 -2.66 4.76
C CYS A 249 9.47 -3.50 3.47
N GLU A 250 8.59 -4.49 3.38
CA GLU A 250 8.35 -5.28 2.16
C GLU A 250 7.86 -4.41 0.99
N ASP A 251 6.98 -3.45 1.24
CA ASP A 251 6.54 -2.48 0.24
C ASP A 251 7.72 -1.64 -0.30
N TYR A 252 8.67 -1.24 0.55
CA TYR A 252 9.88 -0.53 0.11
C TYR A 252 10.90 -1.47 -0.58
N ARG A 253 11.01 -2.74 -0.17
CA ARG A 253 11.81 -3.76 -0.86
C ARG A 253 11.28 -4.01 -2.27
N ALA A 254 9.96 -4.16 -2.42
CA ALA A 254 9.32 -4.29 -3.71
C ALA A 254 9.58 -3.06 -4.60
N ALA A 255 9.50 -1.84 -4.04
CA ALA A 255 9.77 -0.61 -4.77
C ALA A 255 11.21 -0.52 -5.28
N ALA A 256 12.18 -1.04 -4.53
CA ALA A 256 13.60 -1.04 -4.89
C ALA A 256 14.01 -2.22 -5.79
N SER A 257 13.09 -3.10 -6.15
CA SER A 257 13.37 -4.32 -6.92
C SER A 257 12.33 -4.58 -8.01
N ILE A 258 11.30 -5.36 -7.70
CA ILE A 258 10.31 -5.82 -8.69
C ILE A 258 9.51 -4.69 -9.34
N ASP A 259 9.19 -3.63 -8.59
CA ASP A 259 8.47 -2.47 -9.15
C ASP A 259 9.33 -1.73 -10.18
N LEU A 260 10.65 -1.60 -9.94
CA LEU A 260 11.56 -1.01 -10.93
C LEU A 260 11.59 -1.83 -12.22
N ALA A 261 11.64 -3.16 -12.12
CA ALA A 261 11.61 -4.04 -13.27
C ALA A 261 10.26 -3.98 -14.02
N HIS A 262 9.16 -3.76 -13.31
CA HIS A 262 7.85 -3.50 -13.93
C HIS A 262 7.84 -2.16 -14.66
N ASP A 263 8.26 -1.09 -13.98
CA ASP A 263 8.27 0.26 -14.55
C ASP A 263 9.19 0.37 -15.76
N GLU A 264 10.37 -0.28 -15.74
CA GLU A 264 11.31 -0.26 -16.85
C GLU A 264 10.74 -0.90 -18.11
N ARG A 265 10.04 -2.02 -17.98
CA ARG A 265 9.35 -2.65 -19.11
C ARG A 265 8.25 -1.79 -19.72
N ASP A 266 7.62 -0.96 -18.89
CA ASP A 266 6.46 -0.17 -19.27
C ASP A 266 6.82 1.31 -19.52
N LEU A 267 8.12 1.67 -19.66
CA LEU A 267 8.57 3.05 -19.91
C LEU A 267 7.93 3.70 -21.14
N GLY A 268 7.65 2.91 -22.18
CA GLY A 268 6.97 3.36 -23.39
C GLY A 268 5.45 3.45 -23.30
N THR A 269 4.85 2.94 -22.21
CA THR A 269 3.40 2.93 -22.03
C THR A 269 2.96 4.16 -21.25
N LYS A 270 1.95 4.86 -21.76
CA LYS A 270 1.37 6.05 -21.12
C LYS A 270 0.03 5.75 -20.48
N ILE A 271 -0.21 6.34 -19.32
CA ILE A 271 -1.53 6.38 -18.70
C ILE A 271 -2.51 7.01 -19.68
N ALA A 272 -3.60 6.31 -19.99
CA ALA A 272 -4.58 6.72 -21.00
C ALA A 272 -5.66 7.68 -20.45
N CYS A 273 -6.06 7.50 -19.19
CA CYS A 273 -7.03 8.39 -18.54
C CYS A 273 -6.43 9.79 -18.25
N PRO A 274 -7.25 10.83 -17.99
CA PRO A 274 -6.75 12.08 -17.43
C PRO A 274 -6.00 11.85 -16.11
N LEU A 275 -4.84 12.50 -15.97
CA LEU A 275 -4.02 12.45 -14.76
C LEU A 275 -3.92 13.84 -14.14
N LEU A 276 -4.35 13.98 -12.89
CA LEU A 276 -4.10 15.15 -12.04
C LEU A 276 -2.87 14.90 -11.18
N VAL A 277 -1.94 15.86 -11.17
CA VAL A 277 -0.73 15.82 -10.35
C VAL A 277 -0.76 16.97 -9.37
N LEU A 278 -0.85 16.70 -8.08
CA LEU A 278 -0.81 17.69 -7.02
C LEU A 278 0.43 17.49 -6.16
N TRP A 279 1.07 18.60 -5.73
CA TRP A 279 2.25 18.50 -4.86
C TRP A 279 2.30 19.66 -3.86
N GLY A 280 2.73 19.37 -2.64
CA GLY A 280 2.82 20.37 -1.58
C GLY A 280 3.97 21.36 -1.80
N GLU A 281 3.73 22.66 -1.60
CA GLU A 281 4.72 23.75 -1.79
C GLU A 281 6.00 23.56 -0.93
N ARG A 282 5.82 22.94 0.25
CA ARG A 282 6.92 22.63 1.18
C ARG A 282 7.40 21.19 1.07
N GLY A 283 6.82 20.40 0.15
CA GLY A 283 7.17 19.01 -0.13
C GLY A 283 8.50 18.84 -0.85
N SER A 284 8.99 17.62 -0.93
CA SER A 284 10.22 17.27 -1.66
C SER A 284 10.02 17.39 -3.17
N VAL A 285 8.82 17.15 -3.67
CA VAL A 285 8.49 17.26 -5.09
C VAL A 285 8.67 18.69 -5.58
N ALA A 286 8.07 19.68 -4.89
CA ALA A 286 8.20 21.10 -5.24
C ALA A 286 9.66 21.59 -5.30
N ARG A 287 10.49 21.11 -4.39
CA ARG A 287 11.89 21.57 -4.28
C ARG A 287 12.84 20.92 -5.29
N ARG A 288 12.48 19.79 -5.88
CA ARG A 288 13.43 18.94 -6.60
C ARG A 288 13.05 18.62 -8.03
N TYR A 289 11.77 18.73 -8.39
CA TYR A 289 11.28 18.17 -9.64
C TYR A 289 10.32 19.12 -10.36
N ASP A 290 10.39 19.12 -11.68
CA ASP A 290 9.30 19.59 -12.53
C ASP A 290 8.27 18.45 -12.66
N ALA A 291 7.32 18.44 -11.75
CA ALA A 291 6.36 17.36 -11.65
C ALA A 291 5.53 17.18 -12.94
N LEU A 292 5.12 18.29 -13.58
CA LEU A 292 4.29 18.22 -14.78
C LEU A 292 5.08 17.71 -15.99
N ALA A 293 6.33 18.15 -16.16
CA ALA A 293 7.19 17.64 -17.22
C ALA A 293 7.44 16.13 -17.07
N ILE A 294 7.77 15.68 -15.85
CA ILE A 294 8.02 14.26 -15.56
C ILE A 294 6.79 13.39 -15.82
N TRP A 295 5.61 13.80 -15.33
CA TRP A 295 4.38 13.05 -15.55
C TRP A 295 3.88 13.14 -17.00
N GLY A 296 4.22 14.19 -17.74
CA GLY A 296 3.96 14.32 -19.19
C GLY A 296 4.68 13.27 -20.03
N GLU A 297 5.81 12.72 -19.53
CA GLU A 297 6.45 11.57 -20.16
C GLU A 297 5.66 10.25 -19.92
N ARG A 298 4.84 10.20 -18.88
CA ARG A 298 4.17 8.97 -18.39
C ARG A 298 2.67 8.92 -18.59
N ALA A 299 2.03 10.03 -18.96
CA ALA A 299 0.60 10.10 -19.21
C ALA A 299 0.28 10.93 -20.48
N ALA A 300 -0.83 10.60 -21.13
CA ALA A 300 -1.25 11.26 -22.35
C ALA A 300 -1.87 12.65 -22.09
N ARG A 301 -2.53 12.82 -20.97
CA ARG A 301 -3.21 14.04 -20.53
C ARG A 301 -2.88 14.33 -19.08
N VAL A 302 -2.08 15.34 -18.83
CA VAL A 302 -1.63 15.74 -17.49
C VAL A 302 -2.09 17.16 -17.21
N SER A 303 -2.67 17.34 -16.04
CA SER A 303 -2.91 18.64 -15.43
C SER A 303 -2.42 18.61 -13.99
N GLY A 304 -2.24 19.74 -13.36
CA GLY A 304 -1.86 19.77 -11.96
C GLY A 304 -1.32 21.11 -11.51
N LYS A 305 -1.07 21.19 -10.21
CA LYS A 305 -0.55 22.40 -9.59
C LYS A 305 0.03 22.13 -8.21
N GLN A 306 0.72 23.13 -7.72
CA GLN A 306 1.23 23.17 -6.36
C GLN A 306 0.09 23.49 -5.38
N MET A 307 0.08 22.79 -4.25
CA MET A 307 -0.88 22.92 -3.16
C MET A 307 -0.22 23.59 -1.94
N PRO A 308 -0.97 24.29 -1.09
CA PRO A 308 -0.44 24.72 0.19
C PRO A 308 -0.06 23.51 1.04
N GLY A 309 0.92 23.68 1.93
CA GLY A 309 1.33 22.62 2.85
C GLY A 309 2.55 21.81 2.41
N GLY A 310 2.80 20.72 3.12
CA GLY A 310 3.91 19.79 2.90
C GLY A 310 3.49 18.52 2.17
N HIS A 311 4.19 17.43 2.47
CA HIS A 311 3.95 16.14 1.83
C HIS A 311 2.53 15.60 2.02
N SER A 312 1.95 15.75 3.21
CA SER A 312 0.59 15.26 3.55
C SER A 312 -0.44 16.40 3.54
N PHE A 313 -0.50 17.18 2.46
CA PHE A 313 -1.42 18.33 2.38
C PHE A 313 -2.90 17.93 2.38
N GLN A 314 -3.25 16.69 1.98
CA GLN A 314 -4.63 16.19 2.11
C GLN A 314 -5.09 16.08 3.57
N GLU A 315 -4.15 15.98 4.53
CA GLU A 315 -4.43 16.01 5.97
C GLU A 315 -4.48 17.45 6.50
N SER A 316 -3.49 18.26 6.12
CA SER A 316 -3.32 19.61 6.67
C SER A 316 -4.14 20.70 5.95
N HIS A 317 -4.51 20.47 4.67
CA HIS A 317 -5.27 21.39 3.82
C HIS A 317 -6.38 20.63 3.06
N PRO A 318 -7.30 19.98 3.80
CA PRO A 318 -8.32 19.14 3.18
C PRO A 318 -9.29 19.92 2.30
N ALA A 319 -9.65 21.16 2.65
CA ALA A 319 -10.59 21.95 1.89
C ALA A 319 -10.07 22.30 0.49
N GLU A 320 -8.81 22.73 0.41
CA GLU A 320 -8.15 23.03 -0.88
C GLU A 320 -7.96 21.75 -1.69
N THR A 321 -7.66 20.63 -1.03
CA THR A 321 -7.53 19.33 -1.70
C THR A 321 -8.87 18.89 -2.29
N VAL A 322 -9.97 19.01 -1.54
CA VAL A 322 -11.33 18.73 -2.03
C VAL A 322 -11.67 19.57 -3.23
N ALA A 323 -11.42 20.88 -3.17
CA ALA A 323 -11.74 21.80 -4.28
C ALA A 323 -11.06 21.37 -5.61
N GLU A 324 -9.78 20.98 -5.55
CA GLU A 324 -9.06 20.52 -6.74
C GLU A 324 -9.57 19.16 -7.25
N LEU A 325 -9.86 18.23 -6.33
CA LEU A 325 -10.38 16.92 -6.72
C LEU A 325 -11.79 17.00 -7.31
N GLN A 326 -12.68 17.83 -6.74
CA GLN A 326 -14.02 18.08 -7.28
C GLN A 326 -13.95 18.75 -8.67
N ALA A 327 -13.11 19.78 -8.83
CA ALA A 327 -12.90 20.41 -10.12
C ALA A 327 -12.38 19.44 -11.19
N PHE A 328 -11.57 18.47 -10.78
CA PHE A 328 -11.06 17.44 -11.69
C PHE A 328 -12.10 16.35 -11.99
N LEU A 329 -13.03 16.07 -11.08
CA LEU A 329 -14.11 15.10 -11.29
C LEU A 329 -15.24 15.65 -12.20
N ALA A 330 -15.46 16.94 -12.19
CA ALA A 330 -16.39 17.61 -13.11
C ALA A 330 -15.94 17.47 -14.58
#